data_27b783596a1b1b2f39d921712bbb4f41
#
_entry.id   27b783596a1b1b2f39d921712bbb4f41
#
_cell.length_a   1.000
_cell.length_b   1.000
_cell.length_c   1.000
_cell.angle_alpha   90.00
_cell.angle_beta   90.00
_cell.angle_gamma   90.00
#
_symmetry.space_group_name_H-M   'P 1'
#
loop_
_entity.id
_entity.type
_entity.pdbx_description
1 polymer ?
#
loop_
_entity_poly.entity_id
_entity_poly.type
_entity_poly.pdbx_seq_one_letter_code
_entity_poly.pdbx_strand_id
1 'polypeptide(L)'
;MHLLSSSFVHGQRIPEEFAFCAPDPAQHVRMSGNRNPHLRWTGVPSTAKSLVLLCVDVDVPTRADDVNKEGRSVPADLPRTNFWHWVVVDIAPSVSEIPAGFASDGATARGKREPRGPRGSRQGLNDYTLWFAGDKDMAGQYFGYDGPCPPWND
;
A
#
# COMPACT_ATOMS: atom_id res chain seq x y z
N MET A 1 13.21 -4.25 -17.92
CA MET A 1 12.21 -4.91 -17.06
C MET A 1 10.88 -4.17 -17.21
N HIS A 2 9.77 -4.89 -17.34
CA HIS A 2 8.41 -4.34 -17.45
C HIS A 2 7.56 -4.91 -16.34
N LEU A 3 6.80 -4.05 -15.65
CA LEU A 3 5.83 -4.41 -14.63
C LEU A 3 4.42 -4.32 -15.24
N LEU A 4 3.60 -5.34 -15.00
CA LEU A 4 2.24 -5.48 -15.52
C LEU A 4 1.31 -5.91 -14.38
N SER A 5 0.04 -5.56 -14.50
CA SER A 5 -1.02 -6.04 -13.61
C SER A 5 -2.25 -6.47 -14.41
N SER A 6 -2.95 -7.50 -13.95
CA SER A 6 -4.30 -7.82 -14.42
C SER A 6 -5.38 -7.25 -13.50
N SER A 7 -5.00 -6.64 -12.38
CA SER A 7 -5.93 -6.06 -11.40
C SER A 7 -6.45 -4.68 -11.81
N PHE A 8 -5.66 -3.90 -12.56
CA PHE A 8 -6.05 -2.59 -13.08
C PHE A 8 -5.15 -2.17 -14.23
N VAL A 9 -5.58 -1.17 -14.97
CA VAL A 9 -4.85 -0.60 -16.11
C VAL A 9 -3.97 0.55 -15.64
N HIS A 10 -2.77 0.66 -16.20
CA HIS A 10 -1.84 1.75 -15.90
C HIS A 10 -2.49 3.13 -16.09
N GLY A 11 -2.34 4.02 -15.13
CA GLY A 11 -2.90 5.37 -15.13
C GLY A 11 -4.40 5.43 -14.79
N GLN A 12 -5.05 4.30 -14.53
CA GLN A 12 -6.45 4.26 -14.10
C GLN A 12 -6.58 4.16 -12.58
N ARG A 13 -7.76 4.49 -12.08
CA ARG A 13 -8.10 4.38 -10.66
C ARG A 13 -7.90 2.94 -10.19
N ILE A 14 -7.27 2.77 -9.03
CA ILE A 14 -7.14 1.48 -8.34
C ILE A 14 -8.52 1.07 -7.82
N PRO A 15 -9.02 -0.15 -8.14
CA PRO A 15 -10.26 -0.66 -7.59
C PRO A 15 -10.23 -0.77 -6.06
N GLU A 16 -11.39 -0.52 -5.43
CA GLU A 16 -11.52 -0.47 -3.97
C GLU A 16 -11.03 -1.74 -3.26
N GLU A 17 -11.18 -2.90 -3.88
CA GLU A 17 -10.72 -4.17 -3.29
C GLU A 17 -9.22 -4.18 -2.97
N PHE A 18 -8.42 -3.35 -3.66
CA PHE A 18 -6.97 -3.22 -3.41
C PHE A 18 -6.63 -2.07 -2.47
N ALA A 19 -7.60 -1.24 -2.08
CA ALA A 19 -7.42 -0.14 -1.15
C ALA A 19 -7.62 -0.59 0.31
N PHE A 20 -6.95 0.09 1.24
CA PHE A 20 -7.17 -0.09 2.69
C PHE A 20 -8.51 0.48 3.11
N CYS A 21 -8.87 1.63 2.54
CA CYS A 21 -10.17 2.28 2.74
C CYS A 21 -10.85 2.56 1.40
N ALA A 22 -12.18 2.71 1.46
CA ALA A 22 -13.01 3.20 0.38
C ALA A 22 -13.92 4.33 0.87
N PRO A 23 -14.40 5.23 -0.01
CA PRO A 23 -15.35 6.25 0.36
C PRO A 23 -16.63 5.67 0.97
N ASP A 24 -17.16 6.36 1.97
CA ASP A 24 -18.44 6.04 2.60
C ASP A 24 -19.28 7.32 2.79
N PRO A 25 -20.54 7.36 2.31
CA PRO A 25 -21.36 8.55 2.39
C PRO A 25 -21.73 9.00 3.81
N ALA A 26 -21.70 8.08 4.78
CA ALA A 26 -22.11 8.35 6.18
C ALA A 26 -20.92 8.60 7.11
N GLN A 27 -19.79 7.94 6.85
CA GLN A 27 -18.61 7.99 7.72
C GLN A 27 -17.36 8.52 6.98
N HIS A 28 -17.54 9.06 5.77
CA HIS A 28 -16.51 9.52 4.83
C HIS A 28 -15.66 8.37 4.29
N VAL A 29 -15.18 7.47 5.15
CA VAL A 29 -14.39 6.29 4.75
C VAL A 29 -14.87 5.05 5.49
N ARG A 30 -14.74 3.89 4.84
CA ARG A 30 -14.93 2.55 5.41
C ARG A 30 -13.73 1.69 5.08
N MET A 31 -13.46 0.67 5.89
CA MET A 31 -12.45 -0.33 5.55
C MET A 31 -12.82 -1.04 4.25
N SER A 32 -11.82 -1.38 3.43
CA SER A 32 -11.98 -2.05 2.16
C SER A 32 -11.23 -3.38 2.09
N GLY A 33 -11.12 -3.96 0.90
CA GLY A 33 -10.59 -5.30 0.71
C GLY A 33 -9.12 -5.47 1.10
N ASN A 34 -8.34 -4.42 1.04
CA ASN A 34 -6.91 -4.43 1.37
C ASN A 34 -6.14 -5.63 0.77
N ARG A 35 -6.57 -6.08 -0.41
CA ARG A 35 -5.91 -7.16 -1.15
C ARG A 35 -4.71 -6.59 -1.90
N ASN A 36 -3.57 -7.26 -1.89
CA ASN A 36 -2.53 -6.86 -2.82
C ASN A 36 -2.99 -7.13 -4.27
N PRO A 37 -2.69 -6.22 -5.22
CA PRO A 37 -2.99 -6.46 -6.61
C PRO A 37 -2.14 -7.60 -7.19
N HIS A 38 -2.61 -8.19 -8.30
CA HIS A 38 -1.78 -9.03 -9.14
C HIS A 38 -0.65 -8.20 -9.73
N LEU A 39 0.57 -8.69 -9.63
CA LEU A 39 1.75 -8.10 -10.25
C LEU A 39 2.54 -9.16 -11.00
N ARG A 40 2.94 -8.86 -12.23
CA ARG A 40 3.82 -9.69 -13.05
C ARG A 40 4.89 -8.82 -13.69
N TRP A 41 6.09 -9.35 -13.81
CA TRP A 41 7.18 -8.65 -14.47
C TRP A 41 7.94 -9.54 -15.44
N THR A 42 8.54 -8.91 -16.45
CA THR A 42 9.33 -9.55 -17.49
C THR A 42 10.61 -8.78 -17.75
N GLY A 43 11.56 -9.42 -18.44
CA GLY A 43 12.82 -8.77 -18.81
C GLY A 43 13.73 -8.48 -17.62
N VAL A 44 13.74 -9.37 -16.63
CA VAL A 44 14.73 -9.33 -15.55
C VAL A 44 16.12 -9.59 -16.15
N PRO A 45 17.12 -8.72 -15.91
CA PRO A 45 18.47 -8.97 -16.39
C PRO A 45 19.05 -10.28 -15.83
N SER A 46 19.75 -11.04 -16.66
CA SER A 46 20.38 -12.31 -16.23
C SER A 46 21.45 -12.12 -15.14
N THR A 47 21.96 -10.91 -14.99
CA THR A 47 22.93 -10.54 -13.95
C THR A 47 22.29 -10.16 -12.62
N ALA A 48 20.96 -10.00 -12.57
CA ALA A 48 20.25 -9.65 -11.33
C ALA A 48 20.44 -10.74 -10.27
N LYS A 49 20.74 -10.35 -9.05
CA LYS A 49 20.92 -11.25 -7.89
C LYS A 49 19.67 -11.33 -7.03
N SER A 50 18.94 -10.25 -6.94
CA SER A 50 17.63 -10.16 -6.30
C SER A 50 16.83 -9.02 -6.89
N LEU A 51 15.52 -8.98 -6.58
CA LEU A 51 14.62 -7.90 -6.92
C LEU A 51 14.04 -7.30 -5.64
N VAL A 52 13.66 -6.03 -5.75
CA VAL A 52 12.91 -5.30 -4.73
C VAL A 52 11.59 -4.86 -5.36
N LEU A 53 10.48 -5.00 -4.64
CA LEU A 53 9.19 -4.47 -5.01
C LEU A 53 8.82 -3.37 -4.01
N LEU A 54 8.45 -2.22 -4.54
CA LEU A 54 8.01 -1.05 -3.76
C LEU A 54 6.66 -0.59 -4.28
N CYS A 55 5.72 -0.34 -3.37
CA CYS A 55 4.48 0.38 -3.64
C CYS A 55 4.53 1.66 -2.83
N VAL A 56 4.53 2.80 -3.50
CA VAL A 56 4.67 4.11 -2.88
C VAL A 56 3.62 5.06 -3.42
N ASP A 57 2.96 5.78 -2.52
CA ASP A 57 2.18 6.97 -2.81
C ASP A 57 3.12 8.17 -2.64
N VAL A 58 3.26 8.98 -3.69
CA VAL A 58 4.16 10.14 -3.71
C VAL A 58 3.44 11.46 -3.40
N ASP A 59 2.14 11.39 -3.11
CA ASP A 59 1.26 12.55 -3.02
C ASP A 59 0.57 12.69 -1.65
N VAL A 60 1.20 12.19 -0.59
CA VAL A 60 0.65 12.23 0.76
C VAL A 60 0.95 13.59 1.43
N PRO A 61 -0.02 14.24 2.11
CA PRO A 61 0.20 15.48 2.83
C PRO A 61 1.32 15.37 3.87
N THR A 62 2.24 16.34 3.90
CA THR A 62 3.36 16.36 4.87
C THR A 62 2.93 16.69 6.30
N ARG A 63 1.71 17.20 6.49
CA ARG A 63 1.14 17.56 7.79
C ARG A 63 -0.33 17.15 7.86
N ALA A 64 -0.77 16.76 9.05
CA ALA A 64 -2.13 16.28 9.30
C ALA A 64 -3.09 17.37 9.85
N ASP A 65 -2.69 18.66 9.83
CA ASP A 65 -3.44 19.73 10.47
C ASP A 65 -4.89 19.86 9.97
N ASP A 66 -5.11 19.60 8.68
CA ASP A 66 -6.42 19.69 8.05
C ASP A 66 -6.95 18.31 7.57
N VAL A 67 -6.14 17.26 7.69
CA VAL A 67 -6.47 15.92 7.23
C VAL A 67 -7.68 15.36 7.99
N ASN A 68 -8.67 14.88 7.25
CA ASN A 68 -9.88 14.23 7.78
C ASN A 68 -10.65 15.11 8.81
N LYS A 69 -10.71 16.42 8.59
CA LYS A 69 -11.44 17.35 9.45
C LYS A 69 -12.64 17.97 8.74
N GLU A 70 -13.78 17.98 9.42
CA GLU A 70 -15.01 18.59 8.96
C GLU A 70 -14.82 20.10 8.67
N GLY A 71 -15.39 20.55 7.54
CA GLY A 71 -15.33 21.95 7.13
C GLY A 71 -13.93 22.42 6.72
N ARG A 72 -12.98 21.51 6.52
CA ARG A 72 -11.64 21.79 6.04
C ARG A 72 -11.34 21.05 4.75
N SER A 73 -10.42 21.58 3.96
CA SER A 73 -9.79 20.89 2.83
C SER A 73 -8.29 20.91 3.04
N VAL A 74 -7.61 19.85 2.62
CA VAL A 74 -6.15 19.85 2.62
C VAL A 74 -5.68 20.84 1.55
N PRO A 75 -4.82 21.83 1.88
CA PRO A 75 -4.35 22.81 0.91
C PRO A 75 -3.64 22.15 -0.29
N ALA A 76 -4.01 22.53 -1.49
CA ALA A 76 -3.44 21.99 -2.72
C ALA A 76 -1.94 22.33 -2.88
N ASP A 77 -1.48 23.42 -2.25
CA ASP A 77 -0.08 23.88 -2.23
C ASP A 77 0.74 23.33 -1.07
N LEU A 78 0.11 22.50 -0.19
CA LEU A 78 0.84 21.81 0.88
C LEU A 78 1.87 20.85 0.26
N PRO A 79 3.15 20.91 0.68
CA PRO A 79 4.14 19.95 0.23
C PRO A 79 3.72 18.50 0.45
N ARG A 80 4.04 17.65 -0.50
CA ARG A 80 3.71 16.21 -0.47
C ARG A 80 4.95 15.39 -0.15
N THR A 81 4.73 14.19 0.37
CA THR A 81 5.78 13.25 0.74
C THR A 81 5.42 11.83 0.32
N ASN A 82 6.40 10.96 0.32
CA ASN A 82 6.20 9.54 0.06
C ASN A 82 5.53 8.84 1.25
N PHE A 83 4.62 7.92 0.93
CA PHE A 83 4.06 6.97 1.87
C PHE A 83 4.24 5.54 1.32
N TRP A 84 4.96 4.71 2.04
CA TRP A 84 5.29 3.36 1.61
C TRP A 84 4.19 2.38 2.01
N HIS A 85 3.49 1.86 1.02
CA HIS A 85 2.40 0.89 1.18
C HIS A 85 2.88 -0.56 1.16
N TRP A 86 4.00 -0.83 0.52
CA TRP A 86 4.56 -2.16 0.42
C TRP A 86 6.05 -2.13 0.13
N VAL A 87 6.82 -2.89 0.91
CA VAL A 87 8.25 -3.08 0.71
C VAL A 87 8.53 -4.58 0.75
N VAL A 88 9.04 -5.13 -0.35
CA VAL A 88 9.48 -6.54 -0.42
C VAL A 88 10.90 -6.57 -0.92
N VAL A 89 11.78 -7.24 -0.19
CA VAL A 89 13.20 -7.40 -0.55
C VAL A 89 13.55 -8.89 -0.73
N ASP A 90 14.72 -9.14 -1.33
CA ASP A 90 15.24 -10.49 -1.57
C ASP A 90 14.31 -11.37 -2.43
N ILE A 91 13.58 -10.78 -3.37
CA ILE A 91 12.81 -11.56 -4.33
C ILE A 91 13.79 -12.24 -5.30
N ALA A 92 13.73 -13.55 -5.38
CA ALA A 92 14.58 -14.31 -6.30
C ALA A 92 14.31 -13.89 -7.76
N PRO A 93 15.34 -13.73 -8.62
CA PRO A 93 15.16 -13.35 -10.03
C PRO A 93 14.30 -14.31 -10.86
N SER A 94 14.14 -15.56 -10.39
CA SER A 94 13.26 -16.57 -10.99
C SER A 94 11.77 -16.35 -10.69
N VAL A 95 11.43 -15.52 -9.72
CA VAL A 95 10.06 -15.12 -9.45
C VAL A 95 9.65 -14.07 -10.49
N SER A 96 8.51 -14.25 -11.12
CA SER A 96 8.00 -13.34 -12.15
C SER A 96 6.61 -12.81 -11.86
N GLU A 97 6.00 -13.22 -10.73
CA GLU A 97 4.59 -12.93 -10.45
C GLU A 97 4.29 -12.96 -8.95
N ILE A 98 3.38 -12.12 -8.50
CA ILE A 98 2.68 -12.20 -7.21
C ILE A 98 1.18 -12.16 -7.51
N PRO A 99 0.41 -13.22 -7.22
CA PRO A 99 -1.04 -13.24 -7.42
C PRO A 99 -1.77 -12.22 -6.55
N ALA A 100 -2.92 -11.75 -7.02
CA ALA A 100 -3.81 -10.89 -6.23
C ALA A 100 -4.25 -11.61 -4.94
N GLY A 101 -4.25 -10.92 -3.80
CA GLY A 101 -4.64 -11.48 -2.50
C GLY A 101 -3.64 -12.48 -1.90
N PHE A 102 -2.48 -12.69 -2.52
CA PHE A 102 -1.49 -13.64 -2.01
C PHE A 102 -0.77 -13.14 -0.74
N ALA A 103 -0.38 -11.87 -0.73
CA ALA A 103 0.39 -11.25 0.35
C ALA A 103 -0.49 -10.46 1.33
N SER A 104 -1.68 -10.06 0.91
CA SER A 104 -2.67 -9.37 1.74
C SER A 104 -4.07 -9.65 1.20
N ASP A 105 -4.98 -10.05 2.08
CA ASP A 105 -6.39 -10.27 1.78
C ASP A 105 -7.22 -9.90 3.02
N GLY A 106 -7.50 -8.61 3.15
CA GLY A 106 -8.15 -8.00 4.31
C GLY A 106 -7.23 -7.10 5.13
N ALA A 107 -7.85 -6.13 5.81
CA ALA A 107 -7.16 -5.28 6.77
C ALA A 107 -7.02 -6.01 8.12
N THR A 108 -5.87 -5.83 8.76
CA THR A 108 -5.57 -6.41 10.07
C THR A 108 -5.28 -5.29 11.06
N ALA A 109 -6.12 -5.12 12.07
CA ALA A 109 -5.85 -4.17 13.14
C ALA A 109 -4.46 -4.45 13.77
N ARG A 110 -3.70 -3.40 14.01
CA ARG A 110 -2.32 -3.45 14.52
C ARG A 110 -1.30 -4.11 13.58
N GLY A 111 -1.70 -4.28 12.29
CA GLY A 111 -0.84 -4.78 11.24
C GLY A 111 -0.65 -6.30 11.20
N LYS A 112 -0.21 -6.77 10.06
CA LYS A 112 0.21 -8.15 9.83
C LYS A 112 1.66 -8.33 10.30
N ARG A 113 1.95 -9.35 11.10
CA ARG A 113 3.31 -9.59 11.60
C ARG A 113 4.18 -10.40 10.64
N GLU A 114 3.59 -11.37 9.96
CA GLU A 114 4.29 -12.29 9.05
C GLU A 114 3.46 -12.50 7.77
N PRO A 115 3.27 -11.45 6.95
CA PRO A 115 2.50 -11.61 5.72
C PRO A 115 3.26 -12.50 4.73
N ARG A 116 2.49 -13.23 3.92
CA ARG A 116 3.05 -14.05 2.85
C ARG A 116 3.81 -13.19 1.85
N GLY A 117 4.86 -13.76 1.27
CA GLY A 117 5.62 -13.17 0.17
C GLY A 117 6.19 -14.24 -0.74
N PRO A 118 6.80 -13.88 -1.87
CA PRO A 118 7.54 -14.81 -2.70
C PRO A 118 8.57 -15.60 -1.87
N ARG A 119 8.76 -16.87 -2.20
CA ARG A 119 9.68 -17.74 -1.45
C ARG A 119 11.07 -17.11 -1.29
N GLY A 120 11.54 -17.02 -0.04
CA GLY A 120 12.84 -16.45 0.31
C GLY A 120 12.85 -14.92 0.43
N SER A 121 11.77 -14.24 0.04
CA SER A 121 11.67 -12.79 0.21
C SER A 121 11.33 -12.40 1.65
N ARG A 122 11.59 -11.14 1.97
CA ARG A 122 11.23 -10.51 3.25
C ARG A 122 10.31 -9.34 3.03
N GLN A 123 9.30 -9.23 3.87
CA GLN A 123 8.36 -8.11 3.89
C GLN A 123 8.88 -7.04 4.85
N GLY A 124 8.93 -5.79 4.39
CA GLY A 124 9.27 -4.64 5.21
C GLY A 124 8.07 -4.05 5.94
N LEU A 125 8.34 -3.19 6.92
CA LEU A 125 7.33 -2.31 7.50
C LEU A 125 6.87 -1.30 6.45
N ASN A 126 5.59 -0.98 6.50
CA ASN A 126 4.99 0.12 5.76
C ASN A 126 4.65 1.30 6.68
N ASP A 127 4.30 2.45 6.11
CA ASP A 127 4.16 3.71 6.84
C ASP A 127 2.89 3.79 7.70
N TYR A 128 1.94 2.86 7.55
CA TYR A 128 0.84 2.75 8.51
C TYR A 128 1.34 2.48 9.93
N THR A 129 2.54 1.90 10.09
CA THR A 129 3.21 1.75 11.40
C THR A 129 3.38 3.10 12.11
N LEU A 130 3.81 4.12 11.40
CA LEU A 130 3.97 5.47 11.95
C LEU A 130 2.63 6.23 11.95
N TRP A 131 1.81 6.06 10.92
CA TRP A 131 0.52 6.72 10.80
C TRP A 131 -0.41 6.40 11.98
N PHE A 132 -0.46 5.13 12.37
CA PHE A 132 -1.31 4.69 13.48
C PHE A 132 -0.61 4.70 14.86
N ALA A 133 0.61 5.22 14.99
CA ALA A 133 1.36 5.16 16.24
C ALA A 133 0.63 5.77 17.46
N GLY A 134 -0.24 6.77 17.22
CA GLY A 134 -1.05 7.41 18.27
C GLY A 134 -2.47 6.85 18.41
N ASP A 135 -2.86 5.88 17.60
CA ASP A 135 -4.20 5.32 17.63
C ASP A 135 -4.28 4.12 18.60
N LYS A 136 -5.20 4.17 19.57
CA LYS A 136 -5.33 3.14 20.62
C LYS A 136 -5.72 1.75 20.10
N ASP A 137 -6.45 1.70 18.96
CA ASP A 137 -7.00 0.48 18.41
C ASP A 137 -6.14 -0.06 17.24
N MET A 138 -5.45 0.83 16.52
CA MET A 138 -4.71 0.50 15.31
C MET A 138 -3.19 0.53 15.49
N ALA A 139 -2.64 1.15 16.56
CA ALA A 139 -1.19 1.19 16.76
C ALA A 139 -0.55 -0.20 16.74
N GLY A 140 0.48 -0.37 15.89
CA GLY A 140 1.17 -1.65 15.72
C GLY A 140 2.22 -1.62 14.63
N GLN A 141 2.72 -2.80 14.28
CA GLN A 141 3.72 -2.98 13.22
C GLN A 141 3.03 -3.53 11.96
N TYR A 142 3.02 -2.73 10.91
CA TYR A 142 2.38 -3.06 9.63
C TYR A 142 3.43 -3.57 8.65
N PHE A 143 3.54 -4.89 8.50
CA PHE A 143 4.39 -5.51 7.51
C PHE A 143 3.62 -5.86 6.23
N GLY A 144 4.32 -5.77 5.10
CA GLY A 144 3.78 -6.15 3.80
C GLY A 144 2.86 -5.09 3.20
N TYR A 145 1.90 -5.55 2.38
CA TYR A 145 0.99 -4.68 1.66
C TYR A 145 -0.15 -4.20 2.55
N ASP A 146 -0.30 -2.89 2.64
CA ASP A 146 -1.54 -2.24 3.04
C ASP A 146 -1.84 -1.12 2.04
N GLY A 147 -2.99 -1.18 1.39
CA GLY A 147 -3.35 -0.35 0.26
C GLY A 147 -3.59 1.12 0.60
N PRO A 148 -3.89 1.97 -0.39
CA PRO A 148 -4.13 3.39 -0.15
C PRO A 148 -5.40 3.63 0.69
N CYS A 149 -5.35 4.69 1.49
CA CYS A 149 -6.47 5.25 2.24
C CYS A 149 -6.29 6.78 2.30
N PRO A 150 -6.48 7.48 1.16
CA PRO A 150 -6.28 8.92 1.13
C PRO A 150 -7.25 9.64 2.07
N PRO A 151 -6.89 10.83 2.55
CA PRO A 151 -7.82 11.66 3.29
C PRO A 151 -9.09 11.93 2.46
N TRP A 152 -10.25 11.86 3.09
CA TRP A 152 -11.52 12.08 2.37
C TRP A 152 -11.73 13.53 1.91
N ASN A 153 -10.93 14.46 2.41
CA ASN A 153 -10.97 15.88 2.11
C ASN A 153 -9.70 16.43 1.43
N ASP A 154 -8.93 15.55 0.79
CA ASP A 154 -7.72 15.87 0.00
C ASP A 154 -8.00 15.88 -1.50
#